data_82b8e9e67487cdbf4dbb409ba257c047
#
_entry.id   82b8e9e67487cdbf4dbb409ba257c047
#
_cell.length_a   1.000
_cell.length_b   1.000
_cell.length_c   1.000
_cell.angle_alpha   90.00
_cell.angle_beta   90.00
_cell.angle_gamma   90.00
#
_symmetry.space_group_name_H-M   'P 1'
#
loop_
_entity.id
_entity.type
_entity.pdbx_description
1 polymer ?
#
loop_
_entity_poly.entity_id
_entity_poly.type
_entity_poly.pdbx_seq_one_letter_code
_entity_poly.pdbx_strand_id
1 'polypeptide(L)'
;EKVAAAGFHAVEFWGWKDKDITKIRETCEKTGVSVRAFSGMEKYSLCDRDHTEDMVEWIKRSIQTAKMLKCNTLILFPNHFTPSGCADFRDKYSHDAMVANVTHTLTRIAPILEENNITALLEPLCNTGADAGMSVTSTALGADIVRAVASPNVKLLCDLFHMQIMHGNLLNNIMSNIDIVPYIHIADVPDRHEPGTGEINFDFLLPAIQESGFEGTICFEYFPEGDTEAGFPAAKRLFDL
;
A
#
# COMPACT_ATOMS: atom_id res chain seq x y z
N GLU A 1 11.53 -17.02 6.67
CA GLU A 1 12.44 -18.09 6.19
C GLU A 1 12.02 -18.60 4.81
N LYS A 2 10.73 -18.97 4.56
CA LYS A 2 10.25 -19.46 3.25
C LYS A 2 10.48 -18.45 2.10
N VAL A 3 10.20 -17.18 2.34
CA VAL A 3 10.43 -16.07 1.39
C VAL A 3 11.91 -15.97 1.01
N ALA A 4 12.82 -16.06 2.00
CA ALA A 4 14.27 -16.08 1.76
C ALA A 4 14.70 -17.32 0.95
N ALA A 5 14.17 -18.48 1.30
CA ALA A 5 14.46 -19.74 0.56
C ALA A 5 13.96 -19.67 -0.90
N ALA A 6 12.89 -18.92 -1.14
CA ALA A 6 12.40 -18.64 -2.49
C ALA A 6 13.22 -17.57 -3.24
N GLY A 7 14.22 -16.94 -2.62
CA GLY A 7 15.10 -15.95 -3.23
C GLY A 7 14.58 -14.52 -3.21
N PHE A 8 13.50 -14.23 -2.49
CA PHE A 8 13.05 -12.86 -2.28
C PHE A 8 13.81 -12.19 -1.13
N HIS A 9 14.04 -10.89 -1.25
CA HIS A 9 14.87 -10.10 -0.33
C HIS A 9 14.08 -9.19 0.59
N ALA A 10 12.77 -9.09 0.40
CA ALA A 10 11.91 -8.23 1.20
C ALA A 10 10.54 -8.85 1.44
N VAL A 11 9.88 -8.39 2.50
CA VAL A 11 8.50 -8.72 2.85
C VAL A 11 7.77 -7.46 3.24
N GLU A 12 6.44 -7.51 3.13
CA GLU A 12 5.53 -6.57 3.79
C GLU A 12 4.44 -7.34 4.55
N PHE A 13 3.67 -6.63 5.37
CA PHE A 13 2.57 -7.22 6.11
C PHE A 13 1.51 -6.17 6.50
N TRP A 14 0.29 -6.64 6.70
CA TRP A 14 -0.80 -5.82 7.20
C TRP A 14 -0.72 -5.67 8.72
N GLY A 15 -0.81 -4.45 9.21
CA GLY A 15 -0.83 -4.14 10.62
C GLY A 15 0.37 -4.69 11.41
N TRP A 16 0.68 -4.06 12.50
CA TRP A 16 1.84 -4.42 13.31
C TRP A 16 1.49 -4.79 14.75
N LYS A 17 0.30 -4.41 15.21
CA LYS A 17 -0.07 -4.48 16.63
C LYS A 17 -0.19 -5.90 17.18
N ASP A 18 -0.64 -6.83 16.34
CA ASP A 18 -0.84 -8.26 16.65
C ASP A 18 0.40 -9.11 16.41
N LYS A 19 1.53 -8.50 16.00
CA LYS A 19 2.74 -9.19 15.59
C LYS A 19 3.86 -9.08 16.60
N ASP A 20 4.64 -10.14 16.73
CA ASP A 20 5.90 -10.13 17.49
C ASP A 20 7.00 -9.43 16.66
N ILE A 21 7.07 -8.12 16.83
CA ILE A 21 8.00 -7.25 16.11
C ILE A 21 9.45 -7.62 16.37
N THR A 22 9.78 -8.04 17.59
CA THR A 22 11.13 -8.49 17.95
C THR A 22 11.51 -9.73 17.15
N LYS A 23 10.62 -10.72 17.11
CA LYS A 23 10.84 -11.97 16.36
C LYS A 23 10.92 -11.72 14.85
N ILE A 24 10.10 -10.81 14.30
CA ILE A 24 10.21 -10.43 12.88
C ILE A 24 11.59 -9.85 12.62
N ARG A 25 12.04 -8.87 13.41
CA ARG A 25 13.36 -8.26 13.26
C ARG A 25 14.48 -9.30 13.30
N GLU A 26 14.50 -10.16 14.32
CA GLU A 26 15.53 -11.20 14.48
C GLU A 26 15.52 -12.18 13.30
N THR A 27 14.33 -12.55 12.80
CA THR A 27 14.23 -13.43 11.62
C THR A 27 14.74 -12.74 10.36
N CYS A 28 14.44 -11.47 10.17
CA CYS A 28 14.95 -10.66 9.07
C CYS A 28 16.49 -10.58 9.12
N GLU A 29 17.06 -10.27 10.29
CA GLU A 29 18.51 -10.21 10.48
C GLU A 29 19.20 -11.57 10.20
N LYS A 30 18.57 -12.68 10.61
CA LYS A 30 19.08 -14.04 10.35
C LYS A 30 19.03 -14.45 8.88
N THR A 31 17.98 -14.02 8.16
CA THR A 31 17.73 -14.49 6.78
C THR A 31 18.21 -13.53 5.70
N GLY A 32 18.60 -12.30 6.07
CA GLY A 32 18.95 -11.25 5.12
C GLY A 32 17.73 -10.62 4.42
N VAL A 33 16.50 -10.99 4.82
CA VAL A 33 15.26 -10.39 4.30
C VAL A 33 14.96 -9.09 5.06
N SER A 34 14.52 -8.06 4.37
CA SER A 34 14.12 -6.79 4.98
C SER A 34 12.59 -6.65 5.05
N VAL A 35 12.09 -5.86 6.00
CA VAL A 35 10.70 -5.36 5.96
C VAL A 35 10.69 -4.12 5.08
N ARG A 36 9.99 -4.17 3.95
CA ARG A 36 9.96 -3.07 2.98
C ARG A 36 8.90 -2.03 3.31
N ALA A 37 7.72 -2.49 3.72
CA ALA A 37 6.60 -1.67 4.16
C ALA A 37 5.69 -2.45 5.11
N PHE A 38 4.80 -1.75 5.79
CA PHE A 38 3.66 -2.35 6.49
C PHE A 38 2.55 -1.32 6.66
N SER A 39 1.30 -1.78 6.88
CA SER A 39 0.20 -0.87 7.16
C SER A 39 0.44 -0.11 8.46
N GLY A 40 0.58 1.20 8.34
CA GLY A 40 0.81 2.12 9.45
C GLY A 40 -0.45 2.45 10.25
N MET A 41 -1.62 1.98 9.82
CA MET A 41 -2.91 2.28 10.45
C MET A 41 -3.68 1.00 10.81
N GLU A 42 -4.69 1.14 11.67
CA GLU A 42 -5.53 0.00 12.08
C GLU A 42 -6.93 0.45 12.48
N LYS A 43 -7.06 1.46 13.31
CA LYS A 43 -8.31 1.80 13.98
C LYS A 43 -8.96 3.09 13.48
N TYR A 44 -8.17 4.01 12.97
CA TYR A 44 -8.62 5.35 12.60
C TYR A 44 -8.49 5.54 11.10
N SER A 45 -9.45 6.26 10.48
CA SER A 45 -9.45 6.59 9.06
C SER A 45 -8.83 7.95 8.80
N LEU A 46 -8.12 8.10 7.69
CA LEU A 46 -7.66 9.41 7.23
C LEU A 46 -8.84 10.33 6.90
N CYS A 47 -9.95 9.76 6.42
CA CYS A 47 -11.17 10.51 6.05
C CYS A 47 -12.05 10.90 7.24
N ASP A 48 -11.77 10.43 8.46
CA ASP A 48 -12.55 10.76 9.65
C ASP A 48 -11.94 11.94 10.42
N ARG A 49 -12.49 13.13 10.19
CA ARG A 49 -12.01 14.39 10.77
C ARG A 49 -11.99 14.40 12.29
N ASP A 50 -12.96 13.73 12.92
CA ASP A 50 -13.11 13.76 14.38
C ASP A 50 -11.97 12.99 15.09
N HIS A 51 -11.30 12.09 14.37
CA HIS A 51 -10.21 11.26 14.88
C HIS A 51 -8.83 11.63 14.29
N THR A 52 -8.68 12.84 13.72
CA THR A 52 -7.38 13.27 13.15
C THR A 52 -6.24 13.20 14.18
N GLU A 53 -6.43 13.70 15.39
CA GLU A 53 -5.36 13.68 16.42
C GLU A 53 -5.10 12.26 16.95
N ASP A 54 -6.12 11.41 17.04
CA ASP A 54 -5.94 9.98 17.35
C ASP A 54 -5.11 9.29 16.28
N MET A 55 -5.33 9.62 15.00
CA MET A 55 -4.54 9.12 13.87
C MET A 55 -3.09 9.61 13.95
N VAL A 56 -2.85 10.87 14.31
CA VAL A 56 -1.50 11.40 14.52
C VAL A 56 -0.77 10.61 15.60
N GLU A 57 -1.40 10.36 16.74
CA GLU A 57 -0.78 9.56 17.83
C GLU A 57 -0.56 8.10 17.41
N TRP A 58 -1.45 7.54 16.60
CA TRP A 58 -1.25 6.19 16.07
C TRP A 58 -0.05 6.13 15.12
N ILE A 59 0.09 7.09 14.21
CA ILE A 59 1.24 7.15 13.27
C ILE A 59 2.57 7.29 14.04
N LYS A 60 2.63 8.05 15.11
CA LYS A 60 3.83 8.12 15.96
C LYS A 60 4.26 6.73 16.49
N ARG A 61 3.30 5.90 16.89
CA ARG A 61 3.58 4.51 17.33
C ARG A 61 4.04 3.64 16.16
N SER A 62 3.40 3.76 15.00
CA SER A 62 3.79 3.04 13.79
C SER A 62 5.22 3.41 13.36
N ILE A 63 5.62 4.68 13.50
CA ILE A 63 6.99 5.14 13.26
C ILE A 63 7.99 4.47 14.22
N GLN A 64 7.65 4.31 15.50
CA GLN A 64 8.53 3.60 16.43
C GLN A 64 8.72 2.14 16.03
N THR A 65 7.64 1.47 15.61
CA THR A 65 7.70 0.10 15.09
C THR A 65 8.53 0.03 13.80
N ALA A 66 8.35 0.98 12.89
CA ALA A 66 9.14 1.07 11.66
C ALA A 66 10.66 1.18 11.94
N LYS A 67 11.04 2.02 12.92
CA LYS A 67 12.44 2.14 13.38
C LYS A 67 12.98 0.84 13.94
N MET A 68 12.18 0.11 14.74
CA MET A 68 12.59 -1.20 15.28
C MET A 68 12.84 -2.22 14.17
N LEU A 69 12.08 -2.17 13.09
CA LEU A 69 12.18 -3.06 11.92
C LEU A 69 13.19 -2.58 10.87
N LYS A 70 13.81 -1.40 11.06
CA LYS A 70 14.64 -0.72 10.05
C LYS A 70 13.87 -0.49 8.74
N CYS A 71 12.56 -0.32 8.83
CA CYS A 71 11.65 -0.01 7.74
C CYS A 71 11.43 1.50 7.67
N ASN A 72 11.36 2.06 6.48
CA ASN A 72 11.14 3.50 6.30
C ASN A 72 9.84 3.82 5.56
N THR A 73 8.95 2.86 5.42
CA THR A 73 7.74 3.00 4.60
C THR A 73 6.51 2.49 5.35
N LEU A 74 5.47 3.31 5.40
CA LEU A 74 4.16 2.98 5.95
C LEU A 74 3.11 3.06 4.85
N ILE A 75 2.21 2.08 4.77
CA ILE A 75 1.05 2.10 3.87
C ILE A 75 -0.14 2.65 4.65
N LEU A 76 -0.85 3.61 4.06
CA LEU A 76 -1.99 4.27 4.68
C LEU A 76 -3.20 4.21 3.73
N PHE A 77 -4.33 3.76 4.25
CA PHE A 77 -5.60 3.71 3.51
C PHE A 77 -6.45 4.95 3.82
N PRO A 78 -7.30 5.39 2.90
CA PRO A 78 -8.25 6.48 3.16
C PRO A 78 -9.20 6.17 4.33
N ASN A 79 -9.73 4.93 4.35
CA ASN A 79 -10.62 4.40 5.37
C ASN A 79 -9.97 3.19 6.04
N HIS A 80 -10.15 3.01 7.36
CA HIS A 80 -9.67 1.81 8.04
C HIS A 80 -10.59 0.60 7.79
N PHE A 81 -10.09 -0.59 8.03
CA PHE A 81 -10.88 -1.82 7.98
C PHE A 81 -11.40 -2.23 9.35
N THR A 82 -12.63 -2.71 9.37
CA THR A 82 -13.30 -3.35 10.50
C THR A 82 -13.48 -4.84 10.20
N PRO A 83 -13.86 -5.68 11.16
CA PRO A 83 -14.17 -7.07 10.88
C PRO A 83 -15.29 -7.29 9.84
N SER A 84 -16.10 -6.27 9.59
CA SER A 84 -17.19 -6.28 8.57
C SER A 84 -16.79 -5.67 7.23
N GLY A 85 -15.55 -5.25 7.04
CA GLY A 85 -15.04 -4.60 5.85
C GLY A 85 -14.63 -3.15 6.08
N CYS A 86 -14.56 -2.36 5.01
CA CYS A 86 -14.20 -0.95 5.06
C CYS A 86 -15.13 -0.15 5.98
N ALA A 87 -14.58 0.73 6.80
CA ALA A 87 -15.37 1.66 7.60
C ALA A 87 -16.02 2.70 6.69
N ASP A 88 -17.35 2.73 6.70
CA ASP A 88 -18.16 3.59 5.85
C ASP A 88 -18.51 4.90 6.59
N PHE A 89 -18.22 6.02 5.96
CA PHE A 89 -18.49 7.36 6.51
C PHE A 89 -19.47 8.16 5.65
N ARG A 90 -20.15 7.54 4.67
CA ARG A 90 -21.09 8.22 3.76
C ARG A 90 -22.29 8.82 4.46
N ASP A 91 -22.69 8.28 5.60
CA ASP A 91 -23.74 8.85 6.44
C ASP A 91 -23.27 10.09 7.23
N LYS A 92 -21.97 10.26 7.42
CA LYS A 92 -21.36 11.33 8.20
C LYS A 92 -20.80 12.45 7.34
N TYR A 93 -20.22 12.13 6.19
CA TYR A 93 -19.54 13.07 5.31
C TYR A 93 -19.96 12.87 3.85
N SER A 94 -20.01 13.97 3.08
CA SER A 94 -20.01 13.88 1.62
C SER A 94 -18.68 13.32 1.12
N HIS A 95 -18.65 12.81 -0.11
CA HIS A 95 -17.40 12.31 -0.71
C HIS A 95 -16.31 13.41 -0.72
N ASP A 96 -16.64 14.63 -1.14
CA ASP A 96 -15.67 15.73 -1.19
C ASP A 96 -15.14 16.08 0.21
N ALA A 97 -15.99 16.00 1.24
CA ALA A 97 -15.55 16.20 2.62
C ALA A 97 -14.62 15.09 3.09
N MET A 98 -14.87 13.83 2.71
CA MET A 98 -13.96 12.73 3.01
C MET A 98 -12.59 12.92 2.34
N VAL A 99 -12.55 13.31 1.07
CA VAL A 99 -11.30 13.61 0.34
C VAL A 99 -10.54 14.78 0.98
N ALA A 100 -11.25 15.85 1.34
CA ALA A 100 -10.64 16.98 2.05
C ALA A 100 -10.08 16.58 3.42
N ASN A 101 -10.76 15.67 4.13
CA ASN A 101 -10.31 15.15 5.43
C ASN A 101 -9.06 14.28 5.28
N VAL A 102 -8.97 13.42 4.24
CA VAL A 102 -7.76 12.66 3.92
C VAL A 102 -6.58 13.60 3.71
N THR A 103 -6.75 14.61 2.87
CA THR A 103 -5.71 15.63 2.60
C THR A 103 -5.29 16.34 3.88
N HIS A 104 -6.25 16.75 4.70
CA HIS A 104 -5.98 17.41 5.97
C HIS A 104 -5.20 16.53 6.94
N THR A 105 -5.62 15.28 7.12
CA THR A 105 -4.96 14.35 8.05
C THR A 105 -3.54 14.05 7.58
N LEU A 106 -3.32 13.82 6.28
CA LEU A 106 -1.98 13.66 5.71
C LEU A 106 -1.10 14.90 5.92
N THR A 107 -1.64 16.11 5.75
CA THR A 107 -0.92 17.36 6.04
C THR A 107 -0.53 17.48 7.51
N ARG A 108 -1.36 16.98 8.43
CA ARG A 108 -1.06 16.97 9.88
C ARG A 108 0.06 15.99 10.25
N ILE A 109 0.14 14.85 9.58
CA ILE A 109 1.17 13.84 9.87
C ILE A 109 2.48 14.07 9.09
N ALA A 110 2.46 14.80 7.97
CA ALA A 110 3.60 14.99 7.09
C ALA A 110 4.87 15.50 7.81
N PRO A 111 4.84 16.54 8.65
CA PRO A 111 6.02 16.99 9.37
C PRO A 111 6.64 15.91 10.27
N ILE A 112 5.80 15.05 10.87
CA ILE A 112 6.25 13.97 11.74
C ILE A 112 6.96 12.88 10.92
N LEU A 113 6.46 12.59 9.72
CA LEU A 113 7.09 11.66 8.79
C LEU A 113 8.45 12.19 8.33
N GLU A 114 8.53 13.48 7.98
CA GLU A 114 9.76 14.16 7.54
C GLU A 114 10.84 14.13 8.63
N GLU A 115 10.50 14.52 9.86
CA GLU A 115 11.41 14.49 11.02
C GLU A 115 12.00 13.09 11.29
N ASN A 116 11.28 12.05 10.91
CA ASN A 116 11.65 10.67 11.17
C ASN A 116 12.20 9.94 9.92
N ASN A 117 12.27 10.59 8.78
CA ASN A 117 12.65 10.00 7.48
C ASN A 117 11.80 8.75 7.13
N ILE A 118 10.50 8.82 7.42
CA ILE A 118 9.52 7.78 7.06
C ILE A 118 8.68 8.29 5.90
N THR A 119 8.46 7.46 4.90
CA THR A 119 7.53 7.75 3.79
C THR A 119 6.19 7.10 4.07
N ALA A 120 5.12 7.85 4.00
CA ALA A 120 3.76 7.33 3.96
C ALA A 120 3.30 7.18 2.52
N LEU A 121 2.77 6.03 2.19
CA LEU A 121 2.18 5.71 0.90
C LEU A 121 0.65 5.74 1.04
N LEU A 122 -0.02 6.71 0.43
CA LEU A 122 -1.46 6.68 0.30
C LEU A 122 -1.83 5.62 -0.75
N GLU A 123 -2.64 4.67 -0.37
CA GLU A 123 -3.12 3.62 -1.26
C GLU A 123 -4.61 3.83 -1.59
N PRO A 124 -4.96 4.19 -2.83
CA PRO A 124 -6.32 4.11 -3.33
C PRO A 124 -6.76 2.65 -3.48
N LEU A 125 -7.95 2.34 -3.01
CA LEU A 125 -8.51 0.98 -3.05
C LEU A 125 -9.79 0.95 -3.90
N CYS A 126 -10.21 -0.23 -4.32
CA CYS A 126 -11.50 -0.36 -5.01
C CYS A 126 -12.65 -0.05 -4.05
N ASN A 127 -13.85 0.14 -4.59
CA ASN A 127 -15.06 0.45 -3.80
C ASN A 127 -16.12 -0.65 -3.99
N THR A 128 -15.69 -1.91 -3.88
CA THR A 128 -16.52 -3.09 -4.08
C THR A 128 -16.26 -4.14 -3.01
N GLY A 129 -17.21 -5.00 -2.75
CA GLY A 129 -17.03 -6.08 -1.78
C GLY A 129 -16.67 -5.57 -0.38
N ALA A 130 -15.58 -6.08 0.18
CA ALA A 130 -15.10 -5.69 1.51
C ALA A 130 -14.57 -4.24 1.56
N ASP A 131 -14.24 -3.64 0.42
CA ASP A 131 -13.74 -2.26 0.31
C ASP A 131 -14.86 -1.24 0.06
N ALA A 132 -16.11 -1.67 0.01
CA ALA A 132 -17.25 -0.76 -0.22
C ALA A 132 -17.32 0.34 0.85
N GLY A 133 -17.36 1.60 0.41
CA GLY A 133 -17.30 2.78 1.29
C GLY A 133 -15.96 3.52 1.21
N MET A 134 -14.96 2.98 0.51
CA MET A 134 -13.64 3.61 0.33
C MET A 134 -13.76 5.00 -0.31
N SER A 135 -13.06 5.98 0.25
CA SER A 135 -13.20 7.39 -0.14
C SER A 135 -12.23 7.82 -1.24
N VAL A 136 -11.11 7.14 -1.42
CA VAL A 136 -10.16 7.42 -2.51
C VAL A 136 -9.98 6.15 -3.33
N THR A 137 -10.46 6.16 -4.58
CA THR A 137 -10.65 4.96 -5.38
C THR A 137 -9.97 5.02 -6.75
N SER A 138 -9.13 6.04 -6.99
CA SER A 138 -8.38 6.15 -8.23
C SER A 138 -6.98 6.70 -8.01
N THR A 139 -6.05 6.29 -8.87
CA THR A 139 -4.69 6.82 -8.90
C THR A 139 -4.69 8.34 -9.10
N ALA A 140 -5.57 8.87 -9.97
CA ALA A 140 -5.66 10.30 -10.22
C ALA A 140 -6.06 11.09 -8.96
N LEU A 141 -7.12 10.66 -8.27
CA LEU A 141 -7.56 11.32 -7.03
C LEU A 141 -6.50 11.21 -5.92
N GLY A 142 -5.87 10.03 -5.77
CA GLY A 142 -4.75 9.85 -4.84
C GLY A 142 -3.57 10.77 -5.16
N ALA A 143 -3.25 10.95 -6.45
CA ALA A 143 -2.20 11.86 -6.91
C ALA A 143 -2.51 13.33 -6.60
N ASP A 144 -3.75 13.75 -6.80
CA ASP A 144 -4.19 15.11 -6.46
C ASP A 144 -4.03 15.38 -4.95
N ILE A 145 -4.42 14.42 -4.11
CA ILE A 145 -4.24 14.51 -2.65
C ILE A 145 -2.76 14.61 -2.29
N VAL A 146 -1.91 13.71 -2.80
CA VAL A 146 -0.46 13.70 -2.52
C VAL A 146 0.19 15.01 -2.94
N ARG A 147 -0.15 15.53 -4.11
CA ARG A 147 0.35 16.83 -4.60
C ARG A 147 -0.16 18.00 -3.74
N ALA A 148 -1.40 17.94 -3.27
CA ALA A 148 -1.95 18.97 -2.39
C ALA A 148 -1.29 19.00 -1.01
N VAL A 149 -0.90 17.83 -0.47
CA VAL A 149 -0.12 17.73 0.79
C VAL A 149 1.28 18.32 0.63
N ALA A 150 1.86 18.23 -0.56
CA ALA A 150 3.16 18.82 -0.93
C ALA A 150 4.34 18.42 -0.03
N SER A 151 4.33 17.21 0.53
CA SER A 151 5.42 16.66 1.35
C SER A 151 6.26 15.65 0.55
N PRO A 152 7.60 15.69 0.66
CA PRO A 152 8.45 14.67 0.03
C PRO A 152 8.23 13.28 0.63
N ASN A 153 7.70 13.21 1.85
CA ASN A 153 7.47 11.99 2.61
C ASN A 153 6.02 11.46 2.54
N VAL A 154 5.18 12.06 1.69
CA VAL A 154 3.86 11.53 1.34
C VAL A 154 3.85 11.22 -0.14
N LYS A 155 3.64 9.96 -0.47
CA LYS A 155 3.70 9.42 -1.82
C LYS A 155 2.48 8.56 -2.10
N LEU A 156 2.35 8.06 -3.32
CA LEU A 156 1.25 7.24 -3.76
C LEU A 156 1.70 5.79 -3.93
N LEU A 157 0.90 4.84 -3.48
CA LEU A 157 0.99 3.44 -3.86
C LEU A 157 -0.05 3.18 -4.94
N CYS A 158 0.34 2.48 -5.99
CA CYS A 158 -0.56 2.04 -7.04
C CYS A 158 -0.73 0.51 -6.97
N ASP A 159 -1.89 0.05 -6.48
CA ASP A 159 -2.24 -1.37 -6.53
C ASP A 159 -2.97 -1.67 -7.84
N LEU A 160 -2.36 -2.50 -8.68
CA LEU A 160 -2.89 -2.84 -10.01
C LEU A 160 -4.20 -3.61 -9.92
N PHE A 161 -4.38 -4.44 -8.90
CA PHE A 161 -5.64 -5.15 -8.67
C PHE A 161 -6.80 -4.16 -8.43
N HIS A 162 -6.65 -3.26 -7.46
CA HIS A 162 -7.70 -2.29 -7.16
C HIS A 162 -7.97 -1.35 -8.32
N MET A 163 -6.93 -0.90 -9.00
CA MET A 163 -7.09 0.03 -10.12
C MET A 163 -7.65 -0.63 -11.37
N GLN A 164 -7.39 -1.92 -11.59
CA GLN A 164 -8.02 -2.67 -12.68
C GLN A 164 -9.53 -2.78 -12.47
N ILE A 165 -9.97 -3.15 -11.25
CA ILE A 165 -11.41 -3.24 -10.90
C ILE A 165 -12.10 -1.90 -11.11
N MET A 166 -11.46 -0.79 -10.75
CA MET A 166 -12.11 0.52 -10.77
C MET A 166 -12.09 1.21 -12.13
N HIS A 167 -10.96 1.21 -12.83
CA HIS A 167 -10.78 2.11 -13.97
C HIS A 167 -10.01 1.50 -15.15
N GLY A 168 -9.24 0.45 -14.92
CA GLY A 168 -8.30 -0.07 -15.92
C GLY A 168 -7.26 0.98 -16.32
N ASN A 169 -6.80 0.95 -17.61
CA ASN A 169 -5.82 1.90 -18.15
C ASN A 169 -4.55 2.03 -17.27
N LEU A 170 -4.11 0.90 -16.72
CA LEU A 170 -3.10 0.81 -15.65
C LEU A 170 -1.79 1.50 -16.01
N LEU A 171 -1.24 1.21 -17.19
CA LEU A 171 0.03 1.79 -17.63
C LEU A 171 -0.02 3.32 -17.66
N ASN A 172 -1.03 3.91 -18.28
CA ASN A 172 -1.15 5.37 -18.37
C ASN A 172 -1.33 6.01 -16.99
N ASN A 173 -2.08 5.36 -16.10
CA ASN A 173 -2.28 5.85 -14.74
C ASN A 173 -0.98 5.89 -13.93
N ILE A 174 -0.10 4.88 -14.08
CA ILE A 174 1.22 4.85 -13.47
C ILE A 174 2.12 5.91 -14.11
N MET A 175 2.24 5.91 -15.43
CA MET A 175 3.17 6.79 -16.17
C MET A 175 2.87 8.28 -15.91
N SER A 176 1.61 8.65 -15.82
CA SER A 176 1.20 10.04 -15.54
C SER A 176 1.53 10.50 -14.13
N ASN A 177 1.89 9.59 -13.23
CA ASN A 177 2.13 9.86 -11.82
C ASN A 177 3.43 9.22 -11.29
N ILE A 178 4.31 8.79 -12.18
CA ILE A 178 5.52 8.02 -11.82
C ILE A 178 6.46 8.77 -10.88
N ASP A 179 6.43 10.09 -10.90
CA ASP A 179 7.19 10.98 -10.04
C ASP A 179 6.81 10.88 -8.55
N ILE A 180 5.60 10.42 -8.28
CA ILE A 180 5.06 10.28 -6.92
C ILE A 180 4.65 8.85 -6.56
N VAL A 181 4.80 7.88 -7.47
CA VAL A 181 4.48 6.46 -7.27
C VAL A 181 5.77 5.65 -7.12
N PRO A 182 6.36 5.56 -5.92
CA PRO A 182 7.54 4.73 -5.67
C PRO A 182 7.21 3.28 -5.36
N TYR A 183 5.93 2.88 -5.35
CA TYR A 183 5.48 1.58 -4.87
C TYR A 183 4.29 1.07 -5.66
N ILE A 184 4.36 -0.16 -6.12
CA ILE A 184 3.31 -0.82 -6.90
C ILE A 184 2.99 -2.16 -6.26
N HIS A 185 1.70 -2.42 -5.98
CA HIS A 185 1.21 -3.74 -5.62
C HIS A 185 0.71 -4.48 -6.86
N ILE A 186 0.94 -5.78 -6.90
CA ILE A 186 0.48 -6.65 -7.96
C ILE A 186 -0.24 -7.89 -7.44
N ALA A 187 -1.43 -8.10 -7.97
CA ALA A 187 -2.24 -9.30 -7.89
C ALA A 187 -3.15 -9.35 -9.12
N ASP A 188 -3.67 -10.50 -9.48
CA ASP A 188 -4.54 -10.62 -10.66
C ASP A 188 -6.03 -10.45 -10.30
N VAL A 189 -6.82 -10.06 -11.29
CA VAL A 189 -8.27 -9.88 -11.20
C VAL A 189 -8.94 -11.07 -11.89
N PRO A 190 -10.06 -11.65 -11.34
CA PRO A 190 -10.93 -11.05 -10.31
C PRO A 190 -10.63 -11.41 -8.85
N ASP A 191 -9.91 -12.51 -8.58
CA ASP A 191 -9.91 -13.16 -7.26
C ASP A 191 -8.72 -12.76 -6.38
N ARG A 192 -7.89 -11.81 -6.83
CA ARG A 192 -6.68 -11.34 -6.15
C ARG A 192 -5.66 -12.46 -5.93
N HIS A 193 -5.55 -13.38 -6.88
CA HIS A 193 -4.57 -14.45 -6.89
C HIS A 193 -3.26 -14.05 -7.55
N GLU A 194 -2.36 -15.03 -7.75
CA GLU A 194 -1.06 -14.84 -8.37
C GLU A 194 -1.17 -14.21 -9.76
N PRO A 195 -0.22 -13.33 -10.14
CA PRO A 195 -0.14 -12.83 -11.51
C PRO A 195 -0.12 -13.96 -12.56
N GLY A 196 -0.99 -13.84 -13.56
CA GLY A 196 -1.16 -14.82 -14.63
C GLY A 196 -2.32 -15.80 -14.40
N THR A 197 -3.11 -15.61 -13.34
CA THR A 197 -4.34 -16.38 -13.08
C THR A 197 -5.60 -15.65 -13.52
N GLY A 198 -5.49 -14.41 -14.00
CA GLY A 198 -6.63 -13.58 -14.34
C GLY A 198 -6.43 -12.74 -15.61
N GLU A 199 -6.99 -11.53 -15.64
CA GLU A 199 -7.12 -10.72 -16.84
C GLU A 199 -6.02 -9.67 -17.06
N ILE A 200 -5.13 -9.44 -16.08
CA ILE A 200 -4.08 -8.42 -16.18
C ILE A 200 -2.91 -8.97 -17.00
N ASN A 201 -2.54 -8.26 -18.07
CA ASN A 201 -1.39 -8.62 -18.89
C ASN A 201 -0.08 -8.11 -18.26
N PHE A 202 0.44 -8.83 -17.26
CA PHE A 202 1.70 -8.49 -16.57
C PHE A 202 2.91 -8.61 -17.51
N ASP A 203 2.91 -9.51 -18.48
CA ASP A 203 3.99 -9.67 -19.46
C ASP A 203 4.15 -8.42 -20.35
N PHE A 204 3.12 -7.60 -20.46
CA PHE A 204 3.18 -6.29 -21.12
C PHE A 204 3.46 -5.16 -20.13
N LEU A 205 2.79 -5.14 -18.98
CA LEU A 205 2.84 -4.01 -18.05
C LEU A 205 4.20 -3.86 -17.37
N LEU A 206 4.77 -4.96 -16.87
CA LEU A 206 5.99 -4.90 -16.06
C LEU A 206 7.22 -4.46 -16.90
N PRO A 207 7.46 -4.99 -18.12
CA PRO A 207 8.50 -4.46 -18.98
C PRO A 207 8.32 -2.97 -19.31
N ALA A 208 7.09 -2.53 -19.61
CA ALA A 208 6.81 -1.13 -19.93
C ALA A 208 7.07 -0.20 -18.71
N ILE A 209 6.74 -0.65 -17.49
CA ILE A 209 7.08 0.07 -16.25
C ILE A 209 8.59 0.12 -16.06
N GLN A 210 9.29 -0.97 -16.27
CA GLN A 210 10.75 -1.03 -16.15
C GLN A 210 11.47 -0.15 -17.17
N GLU A 211 11.04 -0.17 -18.43
CA GLU A 211 11.58 0.67 -19.51
C GLU A 211 11.39 2.17 -19.25
N SER A 212 10.40 2.56 -18.44
CA SER A 212 10.21 3.96 -18.03
C SER A 212 11.29 4.48 -17.09
N GLY A 213 12.17 3.62 -16.58
CA GLY A 213 13.16 3.97 -15.56
C GLY A 213 12.59 3.93 -14.15
N PHE A 214 11.52 3.20 -13.90
CA PHE A 214 10.98 3.00 -12.56
C PHE A 214 11.99 2.29 -11.65
N GLU A 215 12.41 2.97 -10.59
CA GLU A 215 13.37 2.45 -9.58
C GLU A 215 12.69 2.11 -8.24
N GLY A 216 11.36 2.12 -8.22
CA GLY A 216 10.56 1.84 -7.03
C GLY A 216 10.48 0.37 -6.66
N THR A 217 9.59 0.07 -5.75
CA THR A 217 9.30 -1.30 -5.30
C THR A 217 8.07 -1.84 -6.01
N ILE A 218 8.17 -3.07 -6.51
CA ILE A 218 7.01 -3.86 -6.93
C ILE A 218 6.84 -4.98 -5.90
N CYS A 219 5.67 -5.06 -5.28
CA CYS A 219 5.36 -6.04 -4.26
C CYS A 219 4.17 -6.91 -4.66
N PHE A 220 4.31 -8.20 -4.41
CA PHE A 220 3.24 -9.16 -4.60
C PHE A 220 2.32 -9.15 -3.39
N GLU A 221 1.07 -8.72 -3.58
CA GLU A 221 0.05 -8.70 -2.53
C GLU A 221 -1.20 -9.45 -3.00
N TYR A 222 -1.14 -10.77 -2.93
CA TYR A 222 -2.20 -11.65 -3.41
C TYR A 222 -2.59 -12.73 -2.38
N PHE A 223 -3.77 -13.30 -2.55
CA PHE A 223 -4.20 -14.50 -1.86
C PHE A 223 -3.88 -15.72 -2.74
N PRO A 224 -2.97 -16.61 -2.35
CA PRO A 224 -2.58 -17.73 -3.20
C PRO A 224 -3.79 -18.64 -3.47
N GLU A 225 -3.97 -19.05 -4.74
CA GLU A 225 -5.01 -20.02 -5.14
C GLU A 225 -4.79 -21.38 -4.46
N GLY A 226 -3.53 -21.72 -4.19
CA GLY A 226 -3.12 -22.93 -3.50
C GLY A 226 -2.25 -22.63 -2.29
N ASP A 227 -1.22 -23.46 -2.08
CA ASP A 227 -0.21 -23.19 -1.05
C ASP A 227 0.61 -21.93 -1.42
N THR A 228 0.92 -21.09 -0.42
CA THR A 228 1.70 -19.86 -0.61
C THR A 228 3.01 -20.09 -1.41
N GLU A 229 3.68 -21.22 -1.19
CA GLU A 229 4.93 -21.53 -1.89
C GLU A 229 4.71 -21.91 -3.37
N ALA A 230 3.50 -22.34 -3.74
CA ALA A 230 3.16 -22.66 -5.13
C ALA A 230 3.10 -21.42 -6.03
N GLY A 231 2.81 -20.24 -5.46
CA GLY A 231 2.77 -18.97 -6.20
C GLY A 231 4.16 -18.36 -6.47
N PHE A 232 5.21 -18.77 -5.73
CA PHE A 232 6.55 -18.19 -5.89
C PHE A 232 7.16 -18.37 -7.30
N PRO A 233 7.01 -19.51 -8.01
CA PRO A 233 7.51 -19.64 -9.38
C PRO A 233 6.85 -18.66 -10.37
N ALA A 234 5.54 -18.41 -10.26
CA ALA A 234 4.83 -17.44 -11.10
C ALA A 234 5.35 -16.01 -10.85
N ALA A 235 5.52 -15.64 -9.58
CA ALA A 235 6.09 -14.36 -9.20
C ALA A 235 7.52 -14.17 -9.73
N LYS A 236 8.37 -15.20 -9.62
CA LYS A 236 9.76 -15.16 -10.11
C LYS A 236 9.86 -15.01 -11.63
N ARG A 237 9.03 -15.75 -12.37
CA ARG A 237 9.01 -15.70 -13.84
C ARG A 237 8.84 -14.28 -14.37
N LEU A 238 8.06 -13.44 -13.71
CA LEU A 238 7.79 -12.06 -14.14
C LEU A 238 9.03 -11.14 -14.07
N PHE A 239 10.03 -11.50 -13.31
CA PHE A 239 11.24 -10.70 -13.10
C PHE A 239 12.53 -11.44 -13.45
N ASP A 240 12.45 -12.59 -14.11
CA ASP A 240 13.61 -13.44 -14.45
C ASP A 240 14.52 -13.76 -13.22
N LEU A 241 13.90 -13.98 -12.03
CA LEU A 241 14.59 -14.26 -10.76
C LEU A 241 14.79 -15.75 -10.50
#